data_4d20ba1e614776b406281e6e6dc4e1a4
#
_entry.id   4d20ba1e614776b406281e6e6dc4e1a4
#
_cell.length_a   1.000
_cell.length_b   1.000
_cell.length_c   1.000
_cell.angle_alpha   90.00
_cell.angle_beta   90.00
_cell.angle_gamma   90.00
#
_symmetry.space_group_name_H-M   'P 1'
#
loop_
_entity.id
_entity.type
_entity.pdbx_description
1 polymer ?
#
loop_
_entity_poly.entity_id
_entity_poly.type
_entity_poly.pdbx_seq_one_letter_code
_entity_poly.pdbx_strand_id
1 'polypeptide(L)'
;RFYSEEGKYDIVGNNTPIFFLRDPMKFTHFIRSQKRLPDSGLRDATMQWDFWTNNPESAHQVTYLMGPRGLPRTWREMNGYGSHTYLWVNAQGEKHWVKYHFISQQGVHGLSNDEATKIAGENADFHRQDLFESIAKGDHPKWDLYIQAIPYEEGKTYRFNPFDLTKTISKKDYPRIKVGTLTLNRNPENHFAQIESAAFSPSNTVPGIGLSPDRMLLGRAFAYHDCLLYTSPSPRDKRQS
;
A
#
# COMPACT_ATOMS: atom_id res chain seq x y z
N ARG A 1 7.21 2.33 -8.35
CA ARG A 1 7.09 3.15 -9.58
C ARG A 1 7.46 2.34 -10.79
N PHE A 2 6.61 2.39 -11.77
CA PHE A 2 6.86 1.79 -13.07
C PHE A 2 7.18 2.89 -14.07
N TYR A 3 8.27 2.71 -14.79
CA TYR A 3 8.65 3.58 -15.89
C TYR A 3 8.21 2.92 -17.19
N SER A 4 7.30 3.54 -17.91
CA SER A 4 6.79 3.09 -19.20
C SER A 4 7.14 4.09 -20.30
N GLU A 5 6.94 3.71 -21.56
CA GLU A 5 7.09 4.63 -22.70
C GLU A 5 6.14 5.83 -22.62
N GLU A 6 4.98 5.65 -22.01
CA GLU A 6 3.94 6.68 -21.88
C GLU A 6 4.08 7.54 -20.61
N GLY A 7 4.99 7.20 -19.68
CA GLY A 7 5.21 7.97 -18.47
C GLY A 7 5.49 7.15 -17.22
N LYS A 8 5.31 7.80 -16.07
CA LYS A 8 5.52 7.21 -14.75
C LYS A 8 4.18 6.78 -14.15
N TYR A 9 4.10 5.55 -13.69
CA TYR A 9 2.95 5.00 -13.01
C TYR A 9 3.32 4.53 -11.60
N ASP A 10 2.58 4.98 -10.59
CA ASP A 10 2.80 4.63 -9.20
C ASP A 10 1.69 3.72 -8.66
N ILE A 11 2.07 2.63 -8.01
CA ILE A 11 1.18 1.85 -7.14
C ILE A 11 1.67 2.00 -5.71
N VAL A 12 0.95 2.79 -4.91
CA VAL A 12 1.27 3.02 -3.49
C VAL A 12 0.40 2.08 -2.66
N GLY A 13 0.89 0.85 -2.51
CA GLY A 13 0.16 -0.28 -1.94
C GLY A 13 0.58 -0.64 -0.51
N ASN A 14 -0.02 -1.73 -0.01
CA ASN A 14 0.23 -2.31 1.31
C ASN A 14 0.45 -3.81 1.22
N ASN A 15 0.89 -4.43 2.32
CA ASN A 15 0.97 -5.89 2.45
C ASN A 15 -0.38 -6.56 2.78
N THR A 16 -1.45 -5.78 2.86
CA THR A 16 -2.84 -6.23 3.01
C THR A 16 -3.70 -5.72 1.86
N PRO A 17 -4.70 -6.51 1.41
CA PRO A 17 -5.54 -6.13 0.27
C PRO A 17 -6.59 -5.05 0.60
N ILE A 18 -6.69 -4.66 1.84
CA ILE A 18 -7.70 -3.76 2.40
C ILE A 18 -7.06 -2.73 3.33
N PHE A 19 -7.88 -1.84 3.88
CA PHE A 19 -7.47 -0.84 4.85
C PHE A 19 -8.51 -0.72 5.99
N PHE A 20 -8.18 0.02 7.05
CA PHE A 20 -9.04 0.22 8.22
C PHE A 20 -10.32 0.98 7.90
N LEU A 21 -10.29 1.85 6.90
CA LEU A 21 -11.32 2.85 6.64
C LEU A 21 -11.69 2.86 5.16
N ARG A 22 -12.95 3.21 4.89
CA ARG A 22 -13.49 3.49 3.55
C ARG A 22 -13.80 4.97 3.31
N ASP A 23 -13.75 5.78 4.38
CA ASP A 23 -14.04 7.21 4.33
C ASP A 23 -12.81 8.02 4.75
N PRO A 24 -12.24 8.86 3.88
CA PRO A 24 -11.06 9.67 4.19
C PRO A 24 -11.31 10.69 5.30
N MET A 25 -12.56 11.10 5.56
CA MET A 25 -12.89 12.02 6.66
C MET A 25 -12.54 11.44 8.04
N LYS A 26 -12.55 10.12 8.17
CA LYS A 26 -12.15 9.42 9.41
C LYS A 26 -10.64 9.26 9.56
N PHE A 27 -9.86 9.56 8.53
CA PHE A 27 -8.41 9.30 8.54
C PHE A 27 -7.67 10.10 9.59
N THR A 28 -8.07 11.34 9.85
CA THR A 28 -7.48 12.17 10.91
C THR A 28 -7.71 11.59 12.30
N HIS A 29 -8.89 11.05 12.58
CA HIS A 29 -9.20 10.34 13.82
C HIS A 29 -8.41 9.05 13.96
N PHE A 30 -8.27 8.29 12.86
CA PHE A 30 -7.44 7.10 12.82
C PHE A 30 -5.98 7.41 13.17
N ILE A 31 -5.38 8.41 12.54
CA ILE A 31 -4.01 8.85 12.84
C ILE A 31 -3.91 9.30 14.29
N ARG A 32 -4.89 10.07 14.79
CA ARG A 32 -4.92 10.54 16.18
C ARG A 32 -4.91 9.37 17.17
N SER A 33 -5.68 8.31 16.91
CA SER A 33 -5.79 7.14 17.79
C SER A 33 -4.49 6.37 17.97
N GLN A 34 -3.52 6.56 17.05
CA GLN A 34 -2.22 5.87 17.07
C GLN A 34 -1.07 6.77 17.51
N LYS A 35 -1.35 8.03 17.80
CA LYS A 35 -0.38 8.98 18.32
C LYS A 35 -0.25 8.86 19.85
N ARG A 36 0.47 9.79 20.42
CA ARG A 36 0.68 9.92 21.86
C ARG A 36 -0.43 10.75 22.49
N LEU A 37 -0.71 10.49 23.76
CA LEU A 37 -1.60 11.32 24.55
C LEU A 37 -1.11 12.77 24.59
N PRO A 38 -2.02 13.76 24.52
CA PRO A 38 -1.63 15.17 24.41
C PRO A 38 -1.06 15.76 25.70
N ASP A 39 -1.41 15.18 26.85
CA ASP A 39 -1.01 15.62 28.19
C ASP A 39 0.33 15.02 28.63
N SER A 40 0.50 13.71 28.47
CA SER A 40 1.63 12.95 29.01
C SER A 40 2.69 12.59 27.95
N GLY A 41 2.35 12.63 26.66
CA GLY A 41 3.21 12.16 25.59
C GLY A 41 3.39 10.63 25.56
N LEU A 42 2.65 9.87 26.37
CA LEU A 42 2.70 8.41 26.40
C LEU A 42 1.85 7.80 25.29
N ARG A 43 2.20 6.58 24.89
CA ARG A 43 1.34 5.77 24.04
C ARG A 43 0.22 5.15 24.87
N ASP A 44 -0.98 5.09 24.29
CA ASP A 44 -2.14 4.47 24.91
C ASP A 44 -2.81 3.49 23.95
N ALA A 45 -2.75 2.21 24.30
CA ALA A 45 -3.41 1.16 23.54
C ALA A 45 -4.94 1.27 23.61
N THR A 46 -5.51 1.82 24.69
CA THR A 46 -6.95 2.01 24.85
C THR A 46 -7.49 2.95 23.78
N MET A 47 -6.79 4.05 23.49
CA MET A 47 -7.18 5.01 22.46
C MET A 47 -7.24 4.37 21.06
N GLN A 48 -6.32 3.45 20.77
CA GLN A 48 -6.30 2.72 19.50
C GLN A 48 -7.46 1.70 19.40
N TRP A 49 -7.69 0.94 20.47
CA TRP A 49 -8.80 -0.02 20.53
C TRP A 49 -10.15 0.65 20.55
N ASP A 50 -10.29 1.78 21.25
CA ASP A 50 -11.49 2.60 21.24
C ASP A 50 -11.86 3.03 19.82
N PHE A 51 -10.88 3.49 19.04
CA PHE A 51 -11.12 3.82 17.63
C PHE A 51 -11.59 2.61 16.82
N TRP A 52 -10.94 1.46 16.94
CA TRP A 52 -11.29 0.28 16.16
C TRP A 52 -12.67 -0.29 16.52
N THR A 53 -13.04 -0.29 17.80
CA THR A 53 -14.35 -0.78 18.25
C THR A 53 -15.49 0.15 17.85
N ASN A 54 -15.26 1.44 17.83
CA ASN A 54 -16.23 2.43 17.36
C ASN A 54 -16.30 2.56 15.83
N ASN A 55 -15.38 1.91 15.10
CA ASN A 55 -15.38 1.85 13.64
C ASN A 55 -15.34 0.39 13.17
N PRO A 56 -16.47 -0.33 13.19
CA PRO A 56 -16.52 -1.78 12.92
C PRO A 56 -16.01 -2.15 11.51
N GLU A 57 -15.99 -1.22 10.58
CA GLU A 57 -15.36 -1.39 9.27
C GLU A 57 -13.87 -1.72 9.34
N SER A 58 -13.20 -1.36 10.45
CA SER A 58 -11.79 -1.66 10.71
C SER A 58 -11.51 -3.13 11.05
N ALA A 59 -12.53 -3.88 11.48
CA ALA A 59 -12.37 -5.23 12.01
C ALA A 59 -11.65 -6.17 11.03
N HIS A 60 -11.97 -6.10 9.74
CA HIS A 60 -11.35 -6.93 8.70
C HIS A 60 -9.84 -6.66 8.61
N GLN A 61 -9.42 -5.41 8.62
CA GLN A 61 -7.99 -5.05 8.59
C GLN A 61 -7.30 -5.44 9.90
N VAL A 62 -7.95 -5.24 11.05
CA VAL A 62 -7.41 -5.62 12.37
C VAL A 62 -7.15 -7.12 12.45
N THR A 63 -8.05 -7.96 11.92
CA THR A 63 -7.82 -9.42 11.87
C THR A 63 -6.61 -9.80 11.01
N TYR A 64 -6.35 -9.09 9.91
CA TYR A 64 -5.12 -9.29 9.13
C TYR A 64 -3.86 -8.91 9.90
N LEU A 65 -3.90 -7.78 10.64
CA LEU A 65 -2.76 -7.32 11.44
C LEU A 65 -2.44 -8.23 12.63
N MET A 66 -3.48 -8.74 13.29
CA MET A 66 -3.32 -9.65 14.44
C MET A 66 -2.98 -11.09 14.00
N GLY A 67 -3.04 -11.37 12.70
CA GLY A 67 -2.63 -12.63 12.10
C GLY A 67 -1.16 -12.62 11.64
N PRO A 68 -0.70 -13.71 11.01
CA PRO A 68 0.70 -13.88 10.56
C PRO A 68 1.20 -12.78 9.60
N ARG A 69 0.28 -12.08 8.92
CA ARG A 69 0.64 -10.97 8.02
C ARG A 69 1.09 -9.71 8.74
N GLY A 70 0.75 -9.56 10.02
CA GLY A 70 1.17 -8.40 10.83
C GLY A 70 2.65 -8.44 11.20
N LEU A 71 3.27 -9.62 11.21
CA LEU A 71 4.66 -9.86 11.56
C LEU A 71 5.37 -10.65 10.46
N PRO A 72 5.54 -10.11 9.24
CA PRO A 72 6.23 -10.82 8.17
C PRO A 72 7.68 -11.07 8.55
N ARG A 73 8.20 -12.27 8.21
CA ARG A 73 9.58 -12.65 8.52
C ARG A 73 10.58 -11.74 7.80
N THR A 74 10.33 -11.46 6.52
CA THR A 74 11.07 -10.49 5.72
C THR A 74 10.15 -9.77 4.75
N TRP A 75 10.58 -8.63 4.19
CA TRP A 75 9.82 -7.97 3.12
C TRP A 75 9.70 -8.82 1.86
N ARG A 76 10.64 -9.71 1.62
CA ARG A 76 10.62 -10.63 0.47
C ARG A 76 9.52 -11.68 0.57
N GLU A 77 9.10 -11.99 1.79
CA GLU A 77 8.13 -13.04 2.12
C GLU A 77 6.74 -12.49 2.48
N MET A 78 6.41 -11.34 1.96
CA MET A 78 5.06 -10.79 2.07
C MET A 78 4.50 -10.43 0.70
N ASN A 79 3.18 -10.55 0.56
CA ASN A 79 2.48 -10.08 -0.62
C ASN A 79 2.33 -8.56 -0.60
N GLY A 80 2.18 -7.97 -1.80
CA GLY A 80 1.81 -6.58 -1.97
C GLY A 80 0.45 -6.43 -2.67
N TYR A 81 -0.26 -5.36 -2.36
CA TYR A 81 -1.57 -5.09 -2.94
C TYR A 81 -1.70 -3.61 -3.26
N GLY A 82 -2.30 -3.31 -4.41
CA GLY A 82 -2.70 -1.94 -4.73
C GLY A 82 -3.83 -1.44 -3.84
N SER A 83 -4.52 -2.36 -3.15
CA SER A 83 -5.66 -2.20 -2.23
C SER A 83 -6.89 -1.55 -2.88
N HIS A 84 -6.72 -0.43 -3.56
CA HIS A 84 -7.77 0.27 -4.29
C HIS A 84 -8.19 -0.46 -5.56
N THR A 85 -9.35 -0.06 -6.08
CA THR A 85 -9.80 -0.39 -7.43
C THR A 85 -9.43 0.76 -8.36
N TYR A 86 -8.90 0.44 -9.54
CA TYR A 86 -8.53 1.39 -10.59
C TYR A 86 -9.36 1.14 -11.83
N LEU A 87 -9.43 2.11 -12.73
CA LEU A 87 -10.06 1.97 -14.03
C LEU A 87 -9.00 1.62 -15.08
N TRP A 88 -9.25 0.57 -15.87
CA TRP A 88 -8.52 0.32 -17.09
C TRP A 88 -9.40 0.60 -18.30
N VAL A 89 -8.81 1.23 -19.31
CA VAL A 89 -9.45 1.54 -20.60
C VAL A 89 -8.50 1.10 -21.70
N ASN A 90 -8.93 0.20 -22.57
CA ASN A 90 -8.13 -0.24 -23.71
C ASN A 90 -8.24 0.72 -24.91
N ALA A 91 -7.51 0.44 -25.98
CA ALA A 91 -7.51 1.27 -27.20
C ALA A 91 -8.90 1.35 -27.89
N GLN A 92 -9.77 0.36 -27.65
CA GLN A 92 -11.14 0.32 -28.17
C GLN A 92 -12.14 1.05 -27.28
N GLY A 93 -11.68 1.60 -26.14
CA GLY A 93 -12.52 2.30 -25.17
C GLY A 93 -13.27 1.37 -24.23
N GLU A 94 -13.00 0.05 -24.23
CA GLU A 94 -13.58 -0.90 -23.28
C GLU A 94 -13.01 -0.67 -21.89
N LYS A 95 -13.87 -0.70 -20.87
CA LYS A 95 -13.55 -0.35 -19.49
C LYS A 95 -13.66 -1.53 -18.56
N HIS A 96 -12.72 -1.64 -17.64
CA HIS A 96 -12.73 -2.61 -16.55
C HIS A 96 -12.27 -1.98 -15.25
N TRP A 97 -12.87 -2.38 -14.14
CA TRP A 97 -12.38 -2.08 -12.79
C TRP A 97 -11.33 -3.13 -12.42
N VAL A 98 -10.17 -2.70 -11.96
CA VAL A 98 -9.01 -3.58 -11.74
C VAL A 98 -8.45 -3.42 -10.34
N LYS A 99 -8.14 -4.56 -9.69
CA LYS A 99 -7.35 -4.62 -8.46
C LYS A 99 -6.05 -5.35 -8.71
N TYR A 100 -4.95 -4.83 -8.13
CA TYR A 100 -3.60 -5.37 -8.27
C TYR A 100 -3.19 -6.24 -7.08
N HIS A 101 -2.54 -7.37 -7.35
CA HIS A 101 -2.03 -8.30 -6.36
C HIS A 101 -0.62 -8.73 -6.74
N PHE A 102 0.37 -8.39 -5.91
CA PHE A 102 1.74 -8.87 -6.04
C PHE A 102 1.92 -10.06 -5.09
N ILE A 103 2.03 -11.25 -5.64
CA ILE A 103 2.13 -12.49 -4.88
C ILE A 103 3.58 -12.95 -4.85
N SER A 104 4.14 -13.00 -3.64
CA SER A 104 5.54 -13.38 -3.44
C SER A 104 5.81 -14.80 -3.93
N GLN A 105 6.86 -14.97 -4.75
CA GLN A 105 7.34 -16.29 -5.15
C GLN A 105 8.18 -16.97 -4.05
N GLN A 106 8.62 -16.20 -3.04
CA GLN A 106 9.36 -16.68 -1.87
C GLN A 106 8.44 -17.33 -0.81
N GLY A 107 7.12 -17.29 -1.04
CA GLY A 107 6.11 -17.66 -0.05
C GLY A 107 5.78 -16.54 0.92
N VAL A 108 4.91 -16.82 1.88
CA VAL A 108 4.49 -15.88 2.93
C VAL A 108 4.74 -16.54 4.28
N HIS A 109 5.66 -15.99 5.04
CA HIS A 109 6.04 -16.49 6.35
C HIS A 109 5.96 -15.36 7.38
N GLY A 110 5.47 -15.71 8.57
CA GLY A 110 5.39 -14.80 9.72
C GLY A 110 6.37 -15.20 10.81
N LEU A 111 6.68 -14.24 11.67
CA LEU A 111 7.41 -14.45 12.92
C LEU A 111 6.41 -14.70 14.06
N SER A 112 6.87 -15.39 15.09
CA SER A 112 6.19 -15.35 16.39
C SER A 112 6.38 -13.98 17.06
N ASN A 113 5.56 -13.68 18.07
CA ASN A 113 5.68 -12.42 18.81
C ASN A 113 7.06 -12.29 19.50
N ASP A 114 7.58 -13.36 20.04
CA ASP A 114 8.86 -13.37 20.74
C ASP A 114 10.03 -13.12 19.77
N GLU A 115 10.03 -13.80 18.62
CA GLU A 115 11.02 -13.56 17.57
C GLU A 115 10.97 -12.14 17.04
N ALA A 116 9.76 -11.61 16.78
CA ALA A 116 9.59 -10.25 16.28
C ALA A 116 10.08 -9.21 17.30
N THR A 117 9.77 -9.41 18.59
CA THR A 117 10.23 -8.53 19.66
C THR A 117 11.75 -8.55 19.80
N LYS A 118 12.35 -9.72 19.74
CA LYS A 118 13.81 -9.88 19.80
C LYS A 118 14.48 -9.17 18.62
N ILE A 119 14.06 -9.46 17.40
CA ILE A 119 14.62 -8.85 16.18
C ILE A 119 14.48 -7.34 16.21
N ALA A 120 13.30 -6.81 16.57
CA ALA A 120 13.07 -5.37 16.65
C ALA A 120 13.95 -4.67 17.67
N GLY A 121 14.30 -5.36 18.76
CA GLY A 121 15.22 -4.85 19.79
C GLY A 121 16.70 -4.93 19.39
N GLU A 122 17.08 -5.95 18.64
CA GLU A 122 18.47 -6.16 18.21
C GLU A 122 18.83 -5.36 16.94
N ASN A 123 17.92 -5.27 15.99
CA ASN A 123 18.13 -4.59 14.71
C ASN A 123 16.84 -3.97 14.15
N ALA A 124 16.67 -2.69 14.35
CA ALA A 124 15.51 -1.94 13.83
C ALA A 124 15.42 -1.91 12.29
N ASP A 125 16.54 -2.11 11.60
CA ASP A 125 16.65 -2.11 10.14
C ASP A 125 16.68 -3.52 9.52
N PHE A 126 16.35 -4.54 10.28
CA PHE A 126 16.46 -5.95 9.86
C PHE A 126 15.86 -6.23 8.48
N HIS A 127 14.62 -5.79 8.22
CA HIS A 127 13.95 -6.03 6.94
C HIS A 127 14.63 -5.31 5.76
N ARG A 128 15.14 -4.09 6.01
CA ARG A 128 15.86 -3.31 5.01
C ARG A 128 17.20 -3.96 4.69
N GLN A 129 17.92 -4.38 5.72
CA GLN A 129 19.19 -5.07 5.59
C GLN A 129 19.03 -6.38 4.81
N ASP A 130 18.05 -7.23 5.20
CA ASP A 130 17.75 -8.48 4.50
C ASP A 130 17.50 -8.27 3.00
N LEU A 131 16.66 -7.30 2.64
CA LEU A 131 16.37 -7.03 1.23
C LEU A 131 17.60 -6.52 0.47
N PHE A 132 18.33 -5.58 1.06
CA PHE A 132 19.53 -5.02 0.45
C PHE A 132 20.61 -6.07 0.21
N GLU A 133 20.91 -6.89 1.23
CA GLU A 133 21.92 -7.95 1.14
C GLU A 133 21.51 -9.07 0.19
N SER A 134 20.23 -9.44 0.17
CA SER A 134 19.71 -10.45 -0.76
C SER A 134 19.95 -10.03 -2.21
N ILE A 135 19.59 -8.80 -2.55
CA ILE A 135 19.83 -8.26 -3.91
C ILE A 135 21.31 -8.19 -4.21
N ALA A 136 22.14 -7.72 -3.27
CA ALA A 136 23.60 -7.63 -3.43
C ALA A 136 24.27 -9.00 -3.67
N LYS A 137 23.73 -10.06 -3.06
CA LYS A 137 24.19 -11.46 -3.23
C LYS A 137 23.68 -12.12 -4.51
N GLY A 138 22.79 -11.45 -5.27
CA GLY A 138 22.18 -11.99 -6.47
C GLY A 138 20.93 -12.87 -6.23
N ASP A 139 20.46 -12.97 -4.97
CA ASP A 139 19.18 -13.58 -4.64
C ASP A 139 18.05 -12.56 -4.85
N HIS A 140 17.61 -12.46 -6.09
CA HIS A 140 16.66 -11.43 -6.52
C HIS A 140 15.22 -11.84 -6.20
N PRO A 141 14.55 -11.20 -5.23
CA PRO A 141 13.19 -11.54 -4.87
C PRO A 141 12.20 -11.16 -5.98
N LYS A 142 11.15 -11.99 -6.13
CA LYS A 142 10.17 -11.89 -7.19
C LYS A 142 8.76 -11.94 -6.67
N TRP A 143 7.87 -11.21 -7.35
CA TRP A 143 6.42 -11.24 -7.13
C TRP A 143 5.70 -11.40 -8.45
N ASP A 144 4.79 -12.35 -8.51
CA ASP A 144 3.88 -12.44 -9.63
C ASP A 144 2.80 -11.36 -9.49
N LEU A 145 2.67 -10.53 -10.52
CA LEU A 145 1.60 -9.54 -10.61
C LEU A 145 0.35 -10.19 -11.20
N TYR A 146 -0.69 -10.22 -10.38
CA TYR A 146 -2.03 -10.62 -10.78
C TYR A 146 -2.98 -9.42 -10.74
N ILE A 147 -3.99 -9.47 -11.59
CA ILE A 147 -5.13 -8.58 -11.53
C ILE A 147 -6.42 -9.36 -11.31
N GLN A 148 -7.40 -8.70 -10.69
CA GLN A 148 -8.81 -9.07 -10.76
C GLN A 148 -9.51 -7.99 -11.59
N ALA A 149 -10.13 -8.39 -12.70
CA ALA A 149 -10.82 -7.48 -13.61
C ALA A 149 -12.33 -7.68 -13.47
N ILE A 150 -13.06 -6.60 -13.22
CA ILE A 150 -14.51 -6.56 -13.11
C ILE A 150 -15.03 -5.75 -14.31
N PRO A 151 -15.95 -6.26 -15.12
CA PRO A 151 -16.56 -5.49 -16.19
C PRO A 151 -17.14 -4.18 -15.65
N TYR A 152 -16.99 -3.09 -16.41
CA TYR A 152 -17.32 -1.74 -15.92
C TYR A 152 -18.74 -1.63 -15.36
N GLU A 153 -19.73 -2.21 -16.05
CA GLU A 153 -21.13 -2.14 -15.66
C GLU A 153 -21.43 -2.98 -14.40
N GLU A 154 -20.70 -4.04 -14.18
CA GLU A 154 -20.85 -4.88 -12.99
C GLU A 154 -20.35 -4.19 -11.72
N GLY A 155 -19.55 -3.14 -11.83
CA GLY A 155 -19.11 -2.33 -10.70
C GLY A 155 -20.25 -1.73 -9.88
N LYS A 156 -21.44 -1.55 -10.48
CA LYS A 156 -22.64 -1.04 -9.81
C LYS A 156 -23.54 -2.14 -9.26
N THR A 157 -23.45 -3.34 -9.79
CA THR A 157 -24.38 -4.45 -9.51
C THR A 157 -23.75 -5.58 -8.72
N TYR A 158 -22.43 -5.58 -8.55
CA TYR A 158 -21.75 -6.57 -7.75
C TYR A 158 -22.26 -6.55 -6.30
N ARG A 159 -22.36 -7.72 -5.68
CA ARG A 159 -22.93 -7.93 -4.32
C ARG A 159 -22.28 -7.11 -3.22
N PHE A 160 -21.05 -6.62 -3.43
CA PHE A 160 -20.36 -5.67 -2.56
C PHE A 160 -19.94 -4.46 -3.38
N ASN A 161 -19.84 -3.32 -2.73
CA ASN A 161 -19.23 -2.15 -3.38
C ASN A 161 -17.74 -2.41 -3.66
N PRO A 162 -17.31 -2.56 -4.93
CA PRO A 162 -15.92 -2.86 -5.29
C PRO A 162 -14.97 -1.68 -5.00
N PHE A 163 -15.52 -0.51 -4.69
CA PHE A 163 -14.80 0.70 -4.31
C PHE A 163 -14.71 0.88 -2.79
N ASP A 164 -15.21 -0.07 -2.00
CA ASP A 164 -15.06 -0.09 -0.56
C ASP A 164 -13.72 -0.72 -0.20
N LEU A 165 -12.78 0.11 0.29
CA LEU A 165 -11.42 -0.30 0.62
C LEU A 165 -11.34 -1.30 1.78
N THR A 166 -12.42 -1.51 2.52
CA THR A 166 -12.50 -2.50 3.62
C THR A 166 -12.91 -3.89 3.16
N LYS A 167 -13.18 -4.07 1.86
CA LYS A 167 -13.67 -5.32 1.26
C LYS A 167 -12.69 -5.89 0.25
N THR A 168 -12.66 -7.22 0.17
CA THR A 168 -11.97 -7.95 -0.88
C THR A 168 -12.95 -8.42 -1.95
N ILE A 169 -12.47 -8.58 -3.17
CA ILE A 169 -13.23 -9.19 -4.26
C ILE A 169 -13.01 -10.69 -4.24
N SER A 170 -14.11 -11.46 -4.34
CA SER A 170 -14.05 -12.92 -4.35
C SER A 170 -13.26 -13.43 -5.57
N LYS A 171 -12.30 -14.32 -5.33
CA LYS A 171 -11.57 -15.00 -6.41
C LYS A 171 -12.42 -16.00 -7.18
N LYS A 172 -13.56 -16.43 -6.61
CA LYS A 172 -14.53 -17.30 -7.29
C LYS A 172 -15.33 -16.53 -8.32
N ASP A 173 -15.66 -15.26 -7.99
CA ASP A 173 -16.46 -14.41 -8.88
C ASP A 173 -15.57 -13.80 -9.97
N TYR A 174 -14.40 -13.29 -9.58
CA TYR A 174 -13.39 -12.70 -10.49
C TYR A 174 -12.04 -13.36 -10.20
N PRO A 175 -11.66 -14.39 -10.98
CA PRO A 175 -10.38 -15.08 -10.83
C PRO A 175 -9.20 -14.12 -11.03
N ARG A 176 -8.10 -14.42 -10.39
CA ARG A 176 -6.84 -13.70 -10.62
C ARG A 176 -6.23 -14.08 -11.97
N ILE A 177 -5.86 -13.08 -12.75
CA ILE A 177 -5.19 -13.21 -14.04
C ILE A 177 -3.74 -12.75 -13.86
N LYS A 178 -2.78 -13.62 -14.15
CA LYS A 178 -1.36 -13.25 -14.12
C LYS A 178 -1.03 -12.38 -15.32
N VAL A 179 -0.45 -11.21 -15.06
CA VAL A 179 -0.09 -10.22 -16.10
C VAL A 179 1.40 -9.92 -16.17
N GLY A 180 2.18 -10.33 -15.18
CA GLY A 180 3.61 -10.12 -15.21
C GLY A 180 4.32 -10.61 -13.94
N THR A 181 5.61 -10.31 -13.86
CA THR A 181 6.45 -10.61 -12.70
C THR A 181 7.31 -9.39 -12.37
N LEU A 182 7.26 -8.94 -11.13
CA LEU A 182 8.18 -7.94 -10.57
C LEU A 182 9.41 -8.65 -10.03
N THR A 183 10.59 -8.22 -10.45
CA THR A 183 11.87 -8.70 -9.91
C THR A 183 12.67 -7.52 -9.39
N LEU A 184 13.13 -7.58 -8.13
CA LEU A 184 14.04 -6.60 -7.56
C LEU A 184 15.47 -7.11 -7.73
N ASN A 185 16.19 -6.57 -8.70
CA ASN A 185 17.50 -7.08 -9.14
C ASN A 185 18.66 -6.07 -9.00
N ARG A 186 18.39 -4.87 -8.48
CA ARG A 186 19.40 -3.83 -8.29
C ARG A 186 19.07 -2.96 -7.08
N ASN A 187 20.06 -2.75 -6.24
CA ASN A 187 20.00 -1.77 -5.17
C ASN A 187 20.23 -0.35 -5.69
N PRO A 188 19.77 0.71 -4.97
CA PRO A 188 20.17 2.07 -5.26
C PRO A 188 21.66 2.25 -5.02
N GLU A 189 22.30 3.08 -5.83
CA GLU A 189 23.71 3.47 -5.67
C GLU A 189 23.88 4.53 -4.58
N ASN A 190 22.87 5.37 -4.42
CA ASN A 190 22.86 6.43 -3.40
C ASN A 190 21.44 6.52 -2.81
N HIS A 191 21.29 6.08 -1.55
CA HIS A 191 20.02 6.07 -0.85
C HIS A 191 19.42 7.46 -0.71
N PHE A 192 20.22 8.46 -0.36
CA PHE A 192 19.76 9.84 -0.20
C PHE A 192 19.18 10.41 -1.50
N ALA A 193 19.95 10.32 -2.58
CA ALA A 193 19.56 10.92 -3.86
C ALA A 193 18.42 10.15 -4.57
N GLN A 194 18.41 8.82 -4.46
CA GLN A 194 17.51 7.97 -5.26
C GLN A 194 16.28 7.52 -4.48
N ILE A 195 16.36 7.44 -3.14
CA ILE A 195 15.28 6.89 -2.30
C ILE A 195 14.65 7.99 -1.44
N GLU A 196 15.42 8.73 -0.65
CA GLU A 196 14.84 9.76 0.23
C GLU A 196 14.22 10.93 -0.55
N SER A 197 14.74 11.23 -1.74
CA SER A 197 14.19 12.24 -2.64
C SER A 197 13.07 11.73 -3.53
N ALA A 198 12.68 10.44 -3.44
CA ALA A 198 11.62 9.87 -4.26
C ALA A 198 10.25 10.23 -3.68
N ALA A 199 9.40 10.85 -4.50
CA ALA A 199 8.03 11.16 -4.16
C ALA A 199 7.07 10.28 -4.99
N PHE A 200 6.10 9.65 -4.32
CA PHE A 200 5.10 8.79 -4.96
C PHE A 200 3.70 9.40 -4.80
N SER A 201 2.83 9.13 -5.75
CA SER A 201 1.41 9.48 -5.65
C SER A 201 0.53 8.41 -6.28
N PRO A 202 -0.55 7.97 -5.61
CA PRO A 202 -1.48 7.02 -6.20
C PRO A 202 -2.27 7.60 -7.40
N SER A 203 -2.17 8.89 -7.65
CA SER A 203 -2.75 9.59 -8.81
C SER A 203 -1.79 9.71 -10.01
N ASN A 204 -0.52 9.29 -9.86
CA ASN A 204 0.38 9.18 -10.99
C ASN A 204 -0.01 7.97 -11.83
N THR A 205 -0.74 8.20 -12.90
CA THR A 205 -1.23 7.18 -13.84
C THR A 205 -0.75 7.50 -15.25
N VAL A 206 -0.83 6.52 -16.14
CA VAL A 206 -0.53 6.65 -17.57
C VAL A 206 -1.81 6.50 -18.39
N PRO A 207 -1.84 6.87 -19.68
CA PRO A 207 -2.98 6.66 -20.56
C PRO A 207 -3.52 5.22 -20.47
N GLY A 208 -4.83 5.05 -20.42
CA GLY A 208 -5.49 3.77 -20.21
C GLY A 208 -5.65 3.35 -18.75
N ILE A 209 -5.04 4.05 -17.79
CA ILE A 209 -5.24 3.79 -16.36
C ILE A 209 -5.81 5.04 -15.69
N GLY A 210 -6.96 4.89 -15.03
CA GLY A 210 -7.64 5.95 -14.31
C GLY A 210 -7.95 5.60 -12.86
N LEU A 211 -8.36 6.63 -12.11
CA LEU A 211 -8.85 6.46 -10.75
C LEU A 211 -10.29 5.91 -10.76
N SER A 212 -10.73 5.37 -9.64
CA SER A 212 -12.10 4.91 -9.42
C SER A 212 -12.85 5.83 -8.45
N PRO A 213 -14.17 5.62 -8.26
CA PRO A 213 -14.96 6.33 -7.25
C PRO A 213 -14.63 5.93 -5.79
N ASP A 214 -13.58 5.15 -5.56
CA ASP A 214 -13.09 4.84 -4.21
C ASP A 214 -12.72 6.13 -3.48
N ARG A 215 -13.49 6.47 -2.44
CA ARG A 215 -13.32 7.72 -1.69
C ARG A 215 -11.95 7.82 -1.04
N MET A 216 -11.41 6.71 -0.54
CA MET A 216 -10.07 6.69 0.05
C MET A 216 -8.99 6.94 -0.99
N LEU A 217 -9.14 6.41 -2.21
CA LEU A 217 -8.21 6.68 -3.31
C LEU A 217 -8.21 8.17 -3.67
N LEU A 218 -9.39 8.77 -3.79
CA LEU A 218 -9.54 10.20 -4.10
C LEU A 218 -8.97 11.07 -2.97
N GLY A 219 -9.27 10.73 -1.71
CA GLY A 219 -8.68 11.41 -0.55
C GLY A 219 -7.15 11.30 -0.51
N ARG A 220 -6.60 10.16 -0.85
CA ARG A 220 -5.15 9.96 -0.97
C ARG A 220 -4.54 10.81 -2.09
N ALA A 221 -5.21 10.92 -3.23
CA ALA A 221 -4.73 11.77 -4.32
C ALA A 221 -4.51 13.22 -3.86
N PHE A 222 -5.44 13.78 -3.10
CA PHE A 222 -5.29 15.11 -2.49
C PHE A 222 -4.16 15.16 -1.45
N ALA A 223 -4.16 14.22 -0.50
CA ALA A 223 -3.21 14.22 0.61
C ALA A 223 -1.75 14.10 0.14
N TYR A 224 -1.45 13.29 -0.87
CA TYR A 224 -0.09 13.15 -1.38
C TYR A 224 0.39 14.42 -2.09
N HIS A 225 -0.48 15.09 -2.85
CA HIS A 225 -0.14 16.37 -3.47
C HIS A 225 0.12 17.46 -2.44
N ASP A 226 -0.73 17.60 -1.43
CA ASP A 226 -0.57 18.57 -0.36
C ASP A 226 0.72 18.32 0.43
N CYS A 227 0.99 17.07 0.80
CA CYS A 227 2.19 16.69 1.51
C CYS A 227 3.46 17.04 0.72
N LEU A 228 3.49 16.78 -0.59
CA LEU A 228 4.63 17.09 -1.44
C LEU A 228 4.84 18.61 -1.59
N LEU A 229 3.77 19.39 -1.69
CA LEU A 229 3.85 20.85 -1.72
C LEU A 229 4.37 21.40 -0.40
N TYR A 230 3.91 20.90 0.72
CA TYR A 230 4.33 21.34 2.06
C TYR A 230 5.80 21.02 2.35
N THR A 231 6.28 19.86 1.92
CA THR A 231 7.68 19.43 2.16
C THR A 231 8.67 19.93 1.10
N SER A 232 8.19 20.50 0.00
CA SER A 232 9.06 21.10 -1.02
C SER A 232 9.63 22.41 -0.52
N PRO A 233 10.97 22.63 -0.61
CA PRO A 233 11.57 23.91 -0.22
C PRO A 233 10.98 25.04 -1.04
N SER A 234 10.40 26.03 -0.36
CA SER A 234 9.90 27.24 -1.00
C SER A 234 11.05 28.05 -1.57
N PRO A 235 10.86 28.78 -2.69
CA PRO A 235 11.84 29.75 -3.16
C PRO A 235 12.21 30.84 -2.12
N ARG A 236 11.35 31.06 -1.11
CA ARG A 236 11.60 31.97 0.01
C ARG A 236 12.58 31.37 1.02
N ASP A 237 12.58 30.04 1.21
CA ASP A 237 13.47 29.37 2.17
C ASP A 237 14.93 29.42 1.73
N LYS A 238 15.19 29.54 0.42
CA LYS A 238 16.54 29.71 -0.14
C LYS A 238 17.15 31.10 0.08
N ARG A 239 16.39 32.08 0.56
CA ARG A 239 16.89 33.45 0.83
C ARG A 239 17.26 33.66 2.28
N GLN A 240 17.12 32.65 3.14
CA GLN A 240 17.47 32.72 4.58
C GLN A 240 18.74 31.93 4.94
N SER A 241 19.43 31.38 3.95
CA SER A 241 20.71 30.68 4.15
C SER A 241 21.86 31.45 3.59
#